data_5048b9c29fe97916a056b71749d78dd0
#
_entry.id   5048b9c29fe97916a056b71749d78dd0
#
_cell.length_a   1.000
_cell.length_b   1.000
_cell.length_c   1.000
_cell.angle_alpha   90.00
_cell.angle_beta   90.00
_cell.angle_gamma   90.00
#
_symmetry.space_group_name_H-M   'P 1'
#
loop_
_entity.id
_entity.type
_entity.pdbx_description
1 polymer ?
#
loop_
_entity_poly.entity_id
_entity_poly.type
_entity_poly.pdbx_seq_one_letter_code
_entity_poly.pdbx_strand_id
1 'polypeptide(L)' 'MSQTQTPNRRLDLLGFFCPVPVHETRKALNEMQEGELLEVHADDPETLQDIQALCVRIGVQLLSITEESGEYRFLIRK' A
#
# COMPACT_ATOMS: atom_id res chain seq x y z
N MET A 1 -13.54 -12.50 -19.02
CA MET A 1 -12.39 -11.69 -19.21
C MET A 1 -11.78 -11.23 -17.90
N SER A 2 -10.51 -11.39 -17.80
CA SER A 2 -9.81 -11.01 -16.58
C SER A 2 -9.70 -9.49 -16.48
N GLN A 3 -9.96 -8.99 -15.30
CA GLN A 3 -9.78 -7.58 -15.00
C GLN A 3 -8.57 -7.42 -14.13
N THR A 4 -7.51 -7.00 -14.75
CA THR A 4 -6.31 -6.69 -14.00
C THR A 4 -6.33 -5.23 -13.63
N GLN A 5 -6.37 -4.96 -12.33
CA GLN A 5 -6.32 -3.59 -11.87
C GLN A 5 -4.89 -3.11 -11.96
N THR A 6 -4.66 -2.15 -12.84
CA THR A 6 -3.34 -1.59 -13.00
C THR A 6 -3.19 -0.40 -12.06
N PRO A 7 -2.24 -0.46 -11.14
CA PRO A 7 -2.06 0.67 -10.22
C PRO A 7 -1.58 1.92 -10.96
N ASN A 8 -2.07 3.06 -10.50
CA ASN A 8 -1.63 4.34 -11.02
C ASN A 8 -0.24 4.70 -10.51
N ARG A 9 0.13 4.11 -9.36
CA ARG A 9 1.40 4.42 -8.74
C ARG A 9 1.88 3.21 -7.94
N ARG A 10 3.19 3.00 -7.90
CA ARG A 10 3.80 1.93 -7.13
C ARG A 10 4.86 2.48 -6.22
N LEU A 11 4.93 1.92 -5.02
CA LEU A 11 6.01 2.21 -4.08
C LEU A 11 6.76 0.93 -3.80
N ASP A 12 8.05 0.94 -4.05
CA ASP A 12 8.92 -0.19 -3.71
C ASP A 12 9.63 0.15 -2.42
N LEU A 13 9.14 -0.42 -1.34
CA LEU A 13 9.66 -0.14 -0.02
C LEU A 13 10.32 -1.37 0.61
N LEU A 14 10.78 -2.28 -0.23
CA LEU A 14 11.54 -3.43 0.25
C LEU A 14 12.80 -2.96 0.93
N GLY A 15 13.09 -3.55 2.08
CA GLY A 15 14.28 -3.18 2.84
C GLY A 15 14.10 -2.01 3.78
N PHE A 16 12.96 -1.36 3.76
CA PHE A 16 12.67 -0.26 4.67
C PHE A 16 11.88 -0.76 5.87
N PHE A 17 12.08 -0.11 7.01
CA PHE A 17 11.43 -0.48 8.25
C PHE A 17 10.46 0.58 8.70
N CYS A 18 9.49 0.16 9.53
CA CYS A 18 8.57 1.07 10.16
C CYS A 18 9.38 2.18 10.88
N PRO A 19 8.96 3.45 10.74
CA PRO A 19 7.70 3.92 10.15
C PRO A 19 7.81 4.40 8.71
N VAL A 20 8.93 4.12 8.02
CA VAL A 20 9.15 4.65 6.68
C VAL A 20 8.05 4.21 5.70
N PRO A 21 7.66 2.90 5.64
CA PRO A 21 6.63 2.50 4.70
C PRO A 21 5.30 3.23 4.91
N VAL A 22 4.92 3.45 6.16
CA VAL A 22 3.68 4.16 6.46
C VAL A 22 3.75 5.60 5.99
N HIS A 23 4.87 6.27 6.28
CA HIS A 23 5.05 7.67 5.88
C HIS A 23 5.02 7.81 4.37
N GLU A 24 5.72 6.93 3.66
CA GLU A 24 5.78 7.01 2.21
C GLU A 24 4.43 6.70 1.58
N THR A 25 3.70 5.74 2.13
CA THR A 25 2.38 5.40 1.64
C THR A 25 1.42 6.58 1.81
N ARG A 26 1.46 7.20 2.98
CA ARG A 26 0.60 8.35 3.26
C ARG A 26 0.92 9.51 2.32
N LYS A 27 2.20 9.75 2.11
CA LYS A 27 2.64 10.82 1.21
C LYS A 27 2.14 10.58 -0.20
N ALA A 28 2.28 9.33 -0.68
CA ALA A 28 1.84 8.98 -2.03
C ALA A 28 0.33 9.18 -2.16
N LEU A 29 -0.44 8.71 -1.17
CA LEU A 29 -1.88 8.85 -1.22
C LEU A 29 -2.31 10.32 -1.22
N ASN A 30 -1.60 11.17 -0.48
CA ASN A 30 -1.91 12.60 -0.47
C ASN A 30 -1.68 13.25 -1.82
N GLU A 31 -0.79 12.70 -2.63
CA GLU A 31 -0.48 13.23 -3.94
C GLU A 31 -1.36 12.65 -5.03
N MET A 32 -2.17 11.66 -4.71
CA MET A 32 -3.01 10.98 -5.69
C MET A 32 -4.43 11.53 -5.64
N GLN A 33 -5.18 11.27 -6.71
CA GLN A 33 -6.57 11.69 -6.81
C GLN A 33 -7.48 10.56 -6.39
N GLU A 34 -8.69 10.91 -5.99
CA GLU A 34 -9.66 9.92 -5.58
C GLU A 34 -9.92 8.92 -6.70
N GLY A 35 -10.01 7.67 -6.32
CA GLY A 35 -10.24 6.58 -7.26
C GLY A 35 -8.98 5.96 -7.81
N GLU A 36 -7.83 6.61 -7.63
CA GLU A 36 -6.59 6.06 -8.13
C GLU A 36 -6.09 4.94 -7.23
N LEU A 37 -5.33 4.03 -7.84
CA LEU A 37 -4.83 2.84 -7.17
C LEU A 37 -3.34 2.99 -6.87
N LEU A 38 -2.97 2.60 -5.66
CA LEU A 38 -1.59 2.59 -5.22
C LEU A 38 -1.21 1.16 -4.85
N GLU A 39 -0.08 0.71 -5.37
CA GLU A 39 0.46 -0.59 -4.99
C GLU A 39 1.71 -0.36 -4.15
N VAL A 40 1.76 -0.98 -2.96
CA VAL A 40 2.89 -0.83 -2.05
C VAL A 40 3.52 -2.20 -1.84
N HIS A 41 4.84 -2.28 -2.02
CA HIS A 41 5.61 -3.48 -1.73
C HIS A 41 6.47 -3.23 -0.50
N ALA A 42 6.40 -4.14 0.47
CA ALA A 42 7.19 -4.01 1.70
C ALA A 42 7.54 -5.38 2.21
N ASP A 43 8.57 -5.48 3.04
CA ASP A 43 8.96 -6.76 3.61
C ASP A 43 9.12 -6.73 5.13
N ASP A 44 8.75 -5.62 5.75
CA ASP A 44 8.76 -5.53 7.21
C ASP A 44 7.41 -6.01 7.74
N PRO A 45 7.38 -7.05 8.59
CA PRO A 45 6.10 -7.55 9.11
C PRO A 45 5.26 -6.51 9.83
N GLU A 46 5.88 -5.50 10.43
CA GLU A 46 5.12 -4.44 11.11
C GLU A 46 4.35 -3.61 10.12
N THR A 47 4.83 -3.50 8.88
CA THR A 47 4.14 -2.75 7.84
C THR A 47 2.76 -3.34 7.58
N LEU A 48 2.60 -4.64 7.77
CA LEU A 48 1.34 -5.30 7.53
C LEU A 48 0.22 -4.66 8.36
N GLN A 49 0.44 -4.48 9.65
CA GLN A 49 -0.55 -3.86 10.51
C GLN A 49 -0.62 -2.36 10.32
N ASP A 50 0.53 -1.74 10.10
CA ASP A 50 0.61 -0.28 10.02
C ASP A 50 -0.13 0.25 8.81
N ILE A 51 -0.02 -0.42 7.67
CA ILE A 51 -0.72 0.03 6.47
C ILE A 51 -2.23 -0.14 6.63
N GLN A 52 -2.66 -1.25 7.25
CA GLN A 52 -4.08 -1.45 7.51
C GLN A 52 -4.63 -0.36 8.41
N ALA A 53 -3.90 -0.02 9.46
CA ALA A 53 -4.32 1.03 10.38
C ALA A 53 -4.36 2.39 9.68
N LEU A 54 -3.39 2.65 8.82
CA LEU A 54 -3.35 3.89 8.08
C LEU A 54 -4.58 4.04 7.19
N CYS A 55 -4.92 2.97 6.46
CA CYS A 55 -6.06 3.02 5.55
C CYS A 55 -7.36 3.32 6.29
N VAL A 56 -7.55 2.72 7.46
CA VAL A 56 -8.72 3.00 8.28
C VAL A 56 -8.72 4.45 8.74
N ARG A 57 -7.57 4.92 9.19
CA ARG A 57 -7.48 6.27 9.76
C ARG A 57 -7.78 7.35 8.73
N ILE A 58 -7.26 7.21 7.52
CA ILE A 58 -7.45 8.25 6.52
C ILE A 58 -8.63 7.99 5.59
N GLY A 59 -9.31 6.85 5.78
CA GLY A 59 -10.54 6.59 5.05
C GLY A 59 -10.36 6.14 3.60
N VAL A 60 -9.26 5.47 3.29
CA VAL A 60 -9.06 4.91 1.96
C VAL A 60 -9.34 3.41 2.00
N GLN A 61 -9.53 2.84 0.83
CA GLN A 61 -9.95 1.45 0.72
C GLN A 61 -8.76 0.54 0.45
N LEU A 62 -8.53 -0.40 1.34
CA LEU A 62 -7.50 -1.42 1.14
C LEU A 62 -8.16 -2.58 0.42
N LEU A 63 -7.80 -2.76 -0.85
CA LEU A 63 -8.48 -3.74 -1.70
C LEU A 63 -7.94 -5.14 -1.50
N SER A 64 -6.63 -5.28 -1.34
CA SER A 64 -6.04 -6.60 -1.18
C SER A 64 -4.67 -6.50 -0.53
N ILE A 65 -4.29 -7.60 0.12
CA ILE A 65 -2.96 -7.80 0.65
C ILE A 65 -2.55 -9.19 0.22
N THR A 66 -1.39 -9.29 -0.42
CA THR A 66 -0.82 -10.58 -0.76
C THR A 66 0.55 -10.70 -0.11
N GLU A 67 0.91 -11.93 0.25
CA GLU A 67 2.21 -12.21 0.84
C GLU A 67 2.85 -13.35 0.07
N GLU A 68 4.12 -13.18 -0.26
CA GLU A 68 4.86 -14.21 -0.94
C GLU A 68 6.32 -14.09 -0.53
N SER A 69 6.85 -15.16 0.07
CA SER A 69 8.27 -15.23 0.44
C SER A 69 8.70 -14.07 1.33
N GLY A 70 7.83 -13.69 2.27
CA GLY A 70 8.16 -12.62 3.20
C GLY A 70 7.96 -11.22 2.67
N GLU A 71 7.48 -11.09 1.46
CA GLU A 71 7.18 -9.79 0.88
C GLU A 71 5.67 -9.58 0.84
N TYR A 72 5.25 -8.35 1.15
CA TYR A 72 3.85 -7.99 1.19
C TYR A 72 3.53 -7.02 0.07
N ARG A 73 2.40 -7.21 -0.55
CA ARG A 73 1.92 -6.32 -1.60
C ARG A 73 0.54 -5.83 -1.23
N PHE A 74 0.40 -4.53 -1.11
CA PHE A 74 -0.87 -3.90 -0.76
C PHE A 74 -1.42 -3.19 -1.97
N LEU A 75 -2.72 -3.34 -2.20
CA LEU A 75 -3.40 -2.58 -3.25
C LEU A 75 -4.43 -1.69 -2.58
N ILE A 76 -4.26 -0.38 -2.75
CA ILE A 76 -5.05 0.62 -2.03
C ILE A 76 -5.71 1.54 -3.04
N ARG A 77 -7.00 1.80 -2.84
CA ARG A 77 -7.71 2.76 -3.67
C ARG A 77 -7.94 4.03 -2.88
N LYS A 78 -7.51 5.15 -3.43
CA LYS A 78 -7.83 6.43 -2.83
C LYS A 78 -9.23 6.85 -3.26
#